data_42949a02bd28ff335d01a06a81a682c9
#
_entry.id   42949a02bd28ff335d01a06a81a682c9
#
_cell.length_a   1.000
_cell.length_b   1.000
_cell.length_c   1.000
_cell.angle_alpha   90.00
_cell.angle_beta   90.00
_cell.angle_gamma   90.00
#
_symmetry.space_group_name_H-M   'P 1'
#
loop_
_entity.id
_entity.type
_entity.pdbx_description
1 polymer ?
#
loop_
_entity_poly.entity_id
_entity_poly.type
_entity_poly.pdbx_seq_one_letter_code
_entity_poly.pdbx_strand_id
1 'polypeptide(L)'
;EAEQAVLGGLMLDNTEWDNLADVLMPEDFYRAEHQMIFAVMSKQSETNKPIDVVTLLEALNSLDQLEAVGGIDYLSELSGNARGTANILHYADIIRDRAILRRIISTANTIADTGYNTGGKRVEDILDEAEQRIFNIADERPKDAGPIPVNPLLASAVDRIDELSAMDGGLTGLSTGYTDLDEMTAGWQKSDLVIVAGRPSMGKTAFAMNLVEHAVLNNPKPILVFSLEMPAESLIFRMLSSIGRVDQTRMRSGQLGEEDWPGFNNAVRRLKATPLFIDDSAGLSPTEMRARARRVVREHGALGMVVIDYLQLMQVKGTSENRVGEISEISRSLKMLAREFECPVIALSQLNRSLEQRPNKRPVMSEI
;
A
#
# COMPACT_ATOMS: atom_id res chain seq x y z
N GLU A 1 -15.15 10.99 -30.45
CA GLU A 1 -16.00 12.13 -30.02
C GLU A 1 -15.62 12.64 -28.62
N ALA A 2 -15.58 11.79 -27.56
CA ALA A 2 -15.19 12.22 -26.21
C ALA A 2 -13.76 12.81 -26.17
N GLU A 3 -12.79 12.16 -26.81
CA GLU A 3 -11.41 12.65 -26.92
C GLU A 3 -11.32 14.01 -27.63
N GLN A 4 -12.06 14.17 -28.73
CA GLN A 4 -12.12 15.43 -29.46
C GLN A 4 -12.76 16.53 -28.62
N ALA A 5 -13.80 16.21 -27.83
CA ALA A 5 -14.45 17.15 -26.94
C ALA A 5 -13.53 17.62 -25.81
N VAL A 6 -12.71 16.73 -25.24
CA VAL A 6 -11.73 17.08 -24.21
C VAL A 6 -10.62 17.95 -24.78
N LEU A 7 -10.00 17.55 -25.89
CA LEU A 7 -8.91 18.31 -26.51
C LEU A 7 -9.38 19.70 -26.99
N GLY A 8 -10.53 19.74 -27.69
CA GLY A 8 -11.11 21.00 -28.12
C GLY A 8 -11.58 21.89 -26.97
N GLY A 9 -12.13 21.30 -25.91
CA GLY A 9 -12.53 22.01 -24.71
C GLY A 9 -11.36 22.70 -24.02
N LEU A 10 -10.22 22.00 -23.88
CA LEU A 10 -8.99 22.56 -23.31
C LEU A 10 -8.41 23.72 -24.14
N MET A 11 -8.57 23.69 -25.48
CA MET A 11 -8.17 24.80 -26.35
C MET A 11 -9.08 26.02 -26.18
N LEU A 12 -10.34 25.85 -25.74
CA LEU A 12 -11.29 26.95 -25.52
C LEU A 12 -11.16 27.53 -24.12
N ASP A 13 -10.92 26.69 -23.12
CA ASP A 13 -10.80 27.09 -21.73
C ASP A 13 -9.67 26.31 -21.05
N ASN A 14 -8.53 26.98 -20.90
CA ASN A 14 -7.34 26.40 -20.29
C ASN A 14 -7.49 26.18 -18.78
N THR A 15 -8.46 26.82 -18.11
CA THR A 15 -8.68 26.66 -16.65
C THR A 15 -9.15 25.25 -16.31
N GLU A 16 -9.75 24.54 -17.26
CA GLU A 16 -10.16 23.15 -17.09
C GLU A 16 -8.97 22.16 -17.02
N TRP A 17 -7.77 22.61 -17.36
CA TRP A 17 -6.57 21.79 -17.27
C TRP A 17 -6.36 21.26 -15.85
N ASP A 18 -6.49 22.10 -14.83
CA ASP A 18 -6.27 21.72 -13.45
C ASP A 18 -7.22 20.62 -12.98
N ASN A 19 -8.43 20.56 -13.56
CA ASN A 19 -9.41 19.52 -13.28
C ASN A 19 -9.11 18.19 -14.01
N LEU A 20 -8.37 18.24 -15.12
CA LEU A 20 -8.10 17.09 -16.00
C LEU A 20 -6.71 16.48 -15.82
N ALA A 21 -5.74 17.25 -15.36
CA ALA A 21 -4.35 16.85 -15.24
C ALA A 21 -4.15 15.63 -14.31
N ASP A 22 -5.00 15.53 -13.26
CA ASP A 22 -4.98 14.39 -12.32
C ASP A 22 -5.85 13.20 -12.79
N VAL A 23 -6.66 13.40 -13.85
CA VAL A 23 -7.64 12.39 -14.31
C VAL A 23 -7.18 11.65 -15.53
N LEU A 24 -6.52 12.33 -16.47
CA LEU A 24 -6.12 11.79 -17.76
C LEU A 24 -4.61 11.84 -17.96
N MET A 25 -4.08 10.79 -18.60
CA MET A 25 -2.72 10.73 -19.11
C MET A 25 -2.75 10.61 -20.66
N PRO A 26 -1.66 10.97 -21.36
CA PRO A 26 -1.60 10.83 -22.82
C PRO A 26 -1.98 9.42 -23.32
N GLU A 27 -1.56 8.38 -22.57
CA GLU A 27 -1.80 6.97 -22.89
C GLU A 27 -3.26 6.56 -22.76
N ASP A 28 -4.11 7.37 -22.13
CA ASP A 28 -5.53 7.10 -21.99
C ASP A 28 -6.30 7.38 -23.29
N PHE A 29 -5.74 8.15 -24.20
CA PHE A 29 -6.34 8.40 -25.49
C PHE A 29 -6.17 7.19 -26.41
N TYR A 30 -7.17 6.91 -27.24
CA TYR A 30 -7.14 5.78 -28.18
C TYR A 30 -6.32 6.10 -29.44
N ARG A 31 -6.51 7.32 -29.97
CA ARG A 31 -5.82 7.76 -31.19
C ARG A 31 -4.42 8.27 -30.87
N ALA A 32 -3.42 7.80 -31.60
CA ALA A 32 -2.03 8.24 -31.43
C ALA A 32 -1.88 9.76 -31.59
N GLU A 33 -2.65 10.35 -32.52
CA GLU A 33 -2.67 11.80 -32.74
C GLU A 33 -3.15 12.56 -31.50
N HIS A 34 -4.18 12.03 -30.83
CA HIS A 34 -4.70 12.64 -29.59
C HIS A 34 -3.72 12.50 -28.42
N GLN A 35 -3.02 11.36 -28.34
CA GLN A 35 -1.95 11.16 -27.33
C GLN A 35 -0.85 12.21 -27.48
N MET A 36 -0.40 12.46 -28.71
CA MET A 36 0.63 13.44 -29.01
C MET A 36 0.16 14.87 -28.69
N ILE A 37 -1.09 15.22 -29.10
CA ILE A 37 -1.65 16.53 -28.78
C ILE A 37 -1.76 16.73 -27.29
N PHE A 38 -2.30 15.77 -26.53
CA PHE A 38 -2.46 15.90 -25.08
C PHE A 38 -1.10 15.96 -24.37
N ALA A 39 -0.10 15.21 -24.82
CA ALA A 39 1.27 15.28 -24.27
C ALA A 39 1.90 16.68 -24.48
N VAL A 40 1.64 17.33 -25.61
CA VAL A 40 2.12 18.69 -25.86
C VAL A 40 1.34 19.70 -24.99
N MET A 41 0.03 19.52 -24.83
CA MET A 41 -0.78 20.33 -23.92
C MET A 41 -0.28 20.25 -22.49
N SER A 42 0.03 19.03 -21.99
CA SER A 42 0.62 18.81 -20.67
C SER A 42 1.91 19.60 -20.48
N LYS A 43 2.81 19.53 -21.44
CA LYS A 43 4.10 20.25 -21.39
C LYS A 43 3.94 21.77 -21.45
N GLN A 44 2.93 22.25 -22.17
CA GLN A 44 2.62 23.68 -22.21
C GLN A 44 2.06 24.17 -20.88
N SER A 45 1.15 23.42 -20.25
CA SER A 45 0.63 23.73 -18.93
C SER A 45 1.73 23.76 -17.86
N GLU A 46 2.64 22.78 -17.83
CA GLU A 46 3.80 22.77 -16.92
C GLU A 46 4.69 24.02 -17.04
N THR A 47 4.72 24.62 -18.24
CA THR A 47 5.51 25.84 -18.51
C THR A 47 4.66 27.11 -18.45
N ASN A 48 3.42 27.03 -17.97
CA ASN A 48 2.43 28.15 -17.93
C ASN A 48 2.25 28.84 -19.28
N LYS A 49 2.30 28.09 -20.37
CA LYS A 49 2.01 28.58 -21.72
C LYS A 49 0.53 28.36 -22.04
N PRO A 50 -0.12 29.27 -22.76
CA PRO A 50 -1.50 29.08 -23.18
C PRO A 50 -1.63 27.84 -24.09
N ILE A 51 -2.77 27.16 -23.99
CA ILE A 51 -3.13 26.00 -24.80
C ILE A 51 -4.17 26.49 -25.81
N ASP A 52 -3.76 26.81 -27.01
CA ASP A 52 -4.60 27.18 -28.14
C ASP A 52 -4.06 26.61 -29.46
N VAL A 53 -4.80 26.75 -30.53
CA VAL A 53 -4.42 26.21 -31.85
C VAL A 53 -3.08 26.73 -32.31
N VAL A 54 -2.75 28.01 -32.06
CA VAL A 54 -1.53 28.66 -32.54
C VAL A 54 -0.31 28.16 -31.78
N THR A 55 -0.41 28.10 -30.46
CA THR A 55 0.69 27.64 -29.57
C THR A 55 0.94 26.15 -29.73
N LEU A 56 -0.10 25.34 -29.91
CA LEU A 56 0.04 23.91 -30.20
C LEU A 56 0.67 23.65 -31.58
N LEU A 57 0.28 24.44 -32.59
CA LEU A 57 0.87 24.36 -33.93
C LEU A 57 2.38 24.63 -33.88
N GLU A 58 2.79 25.68 -33.19
CA GLU A 58 4.22 26.01 -33.04
C GLU A 58 4.98 24.91 -32.28
N ALA A 59 4.41 24.41 -31.19
CA ALA A 59 5.03 23.35 -30.39
C ALA A 59 5.14 22.02 -31.17
N LEU A 60 4.09 21.59 -31.83
CA LEU A 60 4.08 20.37 -32.66
C LEU A 60 5.02 20.48 -33.86
N ASN A 61 5.09 21.65 -34.48
CA ASN A 61 6.02 21.89 -35.58
C ASN A 61 7.49 21.83 -35.13
N SER A 62 7.79 22.38 -33.93
CA SER A 62 9.13 22.31 -33.35
C SER A 62 9.59 20.90 -33.00
N LEU A 63 8.64 19.96 -32.84
CA LEU A 63 8.85 18.54 -32.55
C LEU A 63 8.78 17.66 -33.79
N ASP A 64 8.60 18.21 -35.00
CA ASP A 64 8.38 17.49 -36.23
C ASP A 64 7.15 16.53 -36.20
N GLN A 65 6.15 16.85 -35.36
CA GLN A 65 4.96 16.02 -35.15
C GLN A 65 3.68 16.58 -35.78
N LEU A 66 3.72 17.76 -36.37
CA LEU A 66 2.55 18.46 -36.89
C LEU A 66 1.80 17.65 -37.97
N GLU A 67 2.51 17.08 -38.89
CA GLU A 67 1.90 16.24 -39.97
C GLU A 67 1.28 14.95 -39.41
N ALA A 68 1.94 14.37 -38.37
CA ALA A 68 1.48 13.13 -37.75
C ALA A 68 0.16 13.31 -36.99
N VAL A 69 -0.15 14.53 -36.49
CA VAL A 69 -1.40 14.84 -35.80
C VAL A 69 -2.52 15.33 -36.74
N GLY A 70 -2.28 15.39 -38.06
CA GLY A 70 -3.25 15.83 -39.05
C GLY A 70 -3.18 17.31 -39.43
N GLY A 71 -2.09 17.99 -39.08
CA GLY A 71 -1.83 19.35 -39.50
C GLY A 71 -2.70 20.41 -38.80
N ILE A 72 -2.61 21.65 -39.30
CA ILE A 72 -3.38 22.79 -38.76
C ILE A 72 -4.89 22.60 -38.93
N ASP A 73 -5.31 21.95 -39.99
CA ASP A 73 -6.73 21.76 -40.32
C ASP A 73 -7.40 20.93 -39.22
N TYR A 74 -6.74 19.86 -38.75
CA TYR A 74 -7.26 19.01 -37.72
C TYR A 74 -7.29 19.72 -36.33
N LEU A 75 -6.26 20.49 -35.99
CA LEU A 75 -6.26 21.28 -34.75
C LEU A 75 -7.39 22.33 -34.75
N SER A 76 -7.62 22.96 -35.92
CA SER A 76 -8.71 23.92 -36.10
C SER A 76 -10.08 23.26 -36.02
N GLU A 77 -10.22 22.05 -36.55
CA GLU A 77 -11.44 21.24 -36.48
C GLU A 77 -11.73 20.85 -35.00
N LEU A 78 -10.74 20.41 -34.25
CA LEU A 78 -10.87 20.08 -32.82
C LEU A 78 -11.38 21.26 -32.00
N SER A 79 -10.78 22.43 -32.19
CA SER A 79 -11.19 23.66 -31.50
C SER A 79 -12.58 24.13 -31.93
N GLY A 80 -12.89 24.06 -33.22
CA GLY A 80 -14.17 24.51 -33.78
C GLY A 80 -15.36 23.62 -33.45
N ASN A 81 -15.13 22.32 -33.25
CA ASN A 81 -16.17 21.34 -32.91
C ASN A 81 -16.42 21.21 -31.40
N ALA A 82 -15.64 21.88 -30.57
CA ALA A 82 -15.86 21.87 -29.12
C ALA A 82 -17.15 22.60 -28.76
N ARG A 83 -18.10 21.86 -28.16
CA ARG A 83 -19.43 22.37 -27.78
C ARG A 83 -19.46 23.02 -26.39
N GLY A 84 -18.32 23.49 -25.87
CA GLY A 84 -18.16 24.03 -24.54
C GLY A 84 -17.52 23.03 -23.55
N THR A 85 -17.18 23.54 -22.38
CA THR A 85 -16.42 22.78 -21.33
C THR A 85 -17.32 22.19 -20.23
N ALA A 86 -18.62 22.49 -20.21
CA ALA A 86 -19.54 22.14 -19.12
C ALA A 86 -19.55 20.64 -18.75
N ASN A 87 -19.22 19.73 -19.68
CA ASN A 87 -19.22 18.29 -19.47
C ASN A 87 -17.83 17.65 -19.66
N ILE A 88 -16.76 18.44 -19.61
CA ILE A 88 -15.41 17.98 -19.94
C ILE A 88 -14.94 16.86 -19.00
N LEU A 89 -15.23 16.93 -17.72
CA LEU A 89 -14.93 15.90 -16.74
C LEU A 89 -15.66 14.59 -17.05
N HIS A 90 -16.93 14.66 -17.44
CA HIS A 90 -17.66 13.46 -17.83
C HIS A 90 -17.07 12.77 -19.07
N TYR A 91 -16.60 13.58 -20.05
CA TYR A 91 -15.89 13.01 -21.20
C TYR A 91 -14.54 12.43 -20.82
N ALA A 92 -13.84 13.03 -19.87
CA ALA A 92 -12.60 12.50 -19.30
C ALA A 92 -12.82 11.13 -18.63
N ASP A 93 -13.88 10.98 -17.84
CA ASP A 93 -14.26 9.70 -17.23
C ASP A 93 -14.50 8.61 -18.29
N ILE A 94 -15.22 8.96 -19.39
CA ILE A 94 -15.45 8.03 -20.49
C ILE A 94 -14.13 7.58 -21.14
N ILE A 95 -13.21 8.51 -21.38
CA ILE A 95 -11.90 8.19 -21.98
C ILE A 95 -11.14 7.24 -21.05
N ARG A 96 -11.09 7.56 -19.76
CA ARG A 96 -10.41 6.78 -18.74
C ARG A 96 -10.97 5.38 -18.61
N ASP A 97 -12.29 5.24 -18.51
CA ASP A 97 -12.95 3.93 -18.44
C ASP A 97 -12.61 3.06 -19.64
N ARG A 98 -12.63 3.64 -20.84
CA ARG A 98 -12.24 2.95 -22.06
C ARG A 98 -10.75 2.60 -22.07
N ALA A 99 -9.89 3.46 -21.56
CA ALA A 99 -8.46 3.18 -21.42
C ALA A 99 -8.21 1.99 -20.48
N ILE A 100 -8.86 1.97 -19.33
CA ILE A 100 -8.77 0.85 -18.36
C ILE A 100 -9.20 -0.47 -19.01
N LEU A 101 -10.33 -0.47 -19.76
CA LEU A 101 -10.78 -1.67 -20.49
C LEU A 101 -9.76 -2.13 -21.53
N ARG A 102 -9.13 -1.21 -22.27
CA ARG A 102 -8.07 -1.56 -23.23
C ARG A 102 -6.85 -2.17 -22.53
N ARG A 103 -6.43 -1.60 -21.38
CA ARG A 103 -5.31 -2.14 -20.57
C ARG A 103 -5.63 -3.53 -20.04
N ILE A 104 -6.86 -3.77 -19.58
CA ILE A 104 -7.30 -5.11 -19.16
C ILE A 104 -7.18 -6.10 -20.30
N ILE A 105 -7.70 -5.76 -21.50
CA ILE A 105 -7.65 -6.62 -22.68
C ILE A 105 -6.20 -6.90 -23.10
N SER A 106 -5.36 -5.87 -23.18
CA SER A 106 -3.94 -6.01 -23.52
C SER A 106 -3.19 -6.89 -22.53
N THR A 107 -3.42 -6.66 -21.24
CA THR A 107 -2.81 -7.46 -20.17
C THR A 107 -3.28 -8.90 -20.20
N ALA A 108 -4.58 -9.15 -20.43
CA ALA A 108 -5.11 -10.51 -20.56
C ALA A 108 -4.47 -11.26 -21.75
N ASN A 109 -4.30 -10.59 -22.89
CA ASN A 109 -3.61 -11.17 -24.04
C ASN A 109 -2.15 -11.49 -23.72
N THR A 110 -1.44 -10.59 -23.05
CA THR A 110 -0.04 -10.82 -22.64
C THR A 110 0.07 -11.99 -21.66
N ILE A 111 -0.86 -12.12 -20.72
CA ILE A 111 -0.91 -13.25 -19.79
C ILE A 111 -1.16 -14.55 -20.54
N ALA A 112 -2.10 -14.55 -21.50
CA ALA A 112 -2.39 -15.70 -22.32
C ALA A 112 -1.15 -16.11 -23.14
N ASP A 113 -0.48 -15.16 -23.80
CA ASP A 113 0.73 -15.41 -24.58
C ASP A 113 1.86 -15.97 -23.71
N THR A 114 2.03 -15.47 -22.48
CA THR A 114 3.02 -16.00 -21.52
C THR A 114 2.67 -17.43 -21.10
N GLY A 115 1.38 -17.75 -20.97
CA GLY A 115 0.90 -19.09 -20.68
C GLY A 115 1.14 -20.09 -21.83
N TYR A 116 0.97 -19.66 -23.08
CA TYR A 116 1.28 -20.47 -24.24
C TYR A 116 2.78 -20.62 -24.50
N ASN A 117 3.57 -19.57 -24.23
CA ASN A 117 4.99 -19.50 -24.48
C ASN A 117 5.75 -19.25 -23.17
N THR A 118 5.86 -20.28 -22.34
CA THR A 118 6.43 -20.17 -20.99
C THR A 118 7.90 -19.74 -20.96
N GLY A 119 8.66 -19.93 -22.09
CA GLY A 119 10.09 -19.58 -22.18
C GLY A 119 10.98 -20.27 -21.13
N GLY A 120 10.53 -21.40 -20.57
CA GLY A 120 11.25 -22.11 -19.48
C GLY A 120 11.02 -21.54 -18.09
N LYS A 121 10.13 -20.56 -17.93
CA LYS A 121 9.72 -20.06 -16.60
C LYS A 121 8.91 -21.11 -15.85
N ARG A 122 9.01 -21.14 -14.52
CA ARG A 122 8.16 -21.99 -13.68
C ARG A 122 6.74 -21.43 -13.64
N VAL A 123 5.78 -22.29 -13.37
CA VAL A 123 4.34 -21.90 -13.31
C VAL A 123 4.11 -20.84 -12.25
N GLU A 124 4.79 -20.94 -11.10
CA GLU A 124 4.69 -19.96 -10.02
C GLU A 124 5.15 -18.56 -10.48
N ASP A 125 6.27 -18.48 -11.21
CA ASP A 125 6.80 -17.19 -11.71
C ASP A 125 5.84 -16.55 -12.74
N ILE A 126 5.14 -17.36 -13.52
CA ILE A 126 4.13 -16.88 -14.49
C ILE A 126 2.88 -16.37 -13.77
N LEU A 127 2.45 -17.05 -12.71
CA LEU A 127 1.32 -16.61 -11.90
C LEU A 127 1.62 -15.29 -11.19
N ASP A 128 2.80 -15.16 -10.57
CA ASP A 128 3.24 -13.92 -9.93
C ASP A 128 3.27 -12.76 -10.93
N GLU A 129 3.80 -12.98 -12.14
CA GLU A 129 3.85 -11.97 -13.19
C GLU A 129 2.43 -11.56 -13.65
N ALA A 130 1.52 -12.51 -13.76
CA ALA A 130 0.12 -12.25 -14.13
C ALA A 130 -0.60 -11.45 -13.04
N GLU A 131 -0.45 -11.82 -11.77
CA GLU A 131 -1.00 -11.07 -10.64
C GLU A 131 -0.46 -9.64 -10.59
N GLN A 132 0.86 -9.46 -10.76
CA GLN A 132 1.48 -8.13 -10.77
C GLN A 132 0.94 -7.23 -11.89
N ARG A 133 0.75 -7.78 -13.09
CA ARG A 133 0.22 -7.03 -14.25
C ARG A 133 -1.22 -6.59 -14.02
N ILE A 134 -2.07 -7.47 -13.49
CA ILE A 134 -3.46 -7.14 -13.15
C ILE A 134 -3.50 -6.10 -12.03
N PHE A 135 -2.63 -6.27 -11.03
CA PHE A 135 -2.53 -5.34 -9.90
C PHE A 135 -2.16 -3.93 -10.35
N ASN A 136 -1.19 -3.79 -11.25
CA ASN A 136 -0.76 -2.49 -11.75
C ASN A 136 -1.93 -1.70 -12.38
N ILE A 137 -2.83 -2.36 -13.11
CA ILE A 137 -4.03 -1.72 -13.67
C ILE A 137 -4.93 -1.14 -12.56
N ALA A 138 -5.05 -1.84 -11.44
CA ALA A 138 -5.88 -1.38 -10.32
C ALA A 138 -5.23 -0.25 -9.50
N ASP A 139 -3.89 -0.23 -9.43
CA ASP A 139 -3.13 0.75 -8.65
C ASP A 139 -2.91 2.08 -9.39
N GLU A 140 -2.99 2.07 -10.74
CA GLU A 140 -2.94 3.25 -11.61
C GLU A 140 -4.23 4.12 -11.55
N ARG A 141 -5.21 3.75 -10.73
CA ARG A 141 -6.36 4.62 -10.50
C ARG A 141 -5.87 5.91 -9.83
N PRO A 142 -6.14 7.09 -10.39
CA PRO A 142 -5.94 8.33 -9.67
C PRO A 142 -6.66 8.20 -8.32
N LYS A 143 -5.95 8.43 -7.25
CA LYS A 143 -6.58 8.52 -5.93
C LYS A 143 -7.48 9.74 -6.01
N ASP A 144 -8.79 9.56 -5.86
CA ASP A 144 -9.83 10.60 -5.87
C ASP A 144 -9.65 11.68 -4.77
N ALA A 145 -8.44 11.98 -4.36
CA ALA A 145 -8.14 12.89 -3.28
C ALA A 145 -7.15 13.96 -3.75
N GLY A 146 -7.66 14.93 -4.48
CA GLY A 146 -7.05 16.25 -4.53
C GLY A 146 -6.99 16.88 -3.13
N PRO A 147 -6.45 18.10 -2.97
CA PRO A 147 -6.44 18.82 -1.70
C PRO A 147 -7.86 18.96 -1.14
N ILE A 148 -8.07 18.44 0.07
CA ILE A 148 -9.37 18.51 0.74
C ILE A 148 -9.47 19.88 1.42
N PRO A 149 -10.55 20.66 1.21
CA PRO A 149 -10.79 21.89 1.95
C PRO A 149 -10.75 21.65 3.46
N VAL A 150 -10.22 22.61 4.22
CA VAL A 150 -10.02 22.45 5.66
C VAL A 150 -11.34 22.32 6.45
N ASN A 151 -12.41 22.95 5.97
CA ASN A 151 -13.69 22.98 6.70
C ASN A 151 -14.32 21.60 6.97
N PRO A 152 -14.42 20.66 6.01
CA PRO A 152 -14.86 19.30 6.29
C PRO A 152 -13.95 18.56 7.27
N LEU A 153 -12.63 18.81 7.20
CA LEU A 153 -11.65 18.20 8.10
C LEU A 153 -11.81 18.73 9.53
N LEU A 154 -12.11 20.02 9.68
CA LEU A 154 -12.38 20.62 11.00
C LEU A 154 -13.65 20.04 11.63
N ALA A 155 -14.73 19.89 10.87
CA ALA A 155 -15.95 19.27 11.37
C ALA A 155 -15.68 17.84 11.86
N SER A 156 -15.01 17.02 11.03
CA SER A 156 -14.63 15.66 11.37
C SER A 156 -13.68 15.59 12.59
N ALA A 157 -12.78 16.57 12.75
CA ALA A 157 -11.89 16.64 13.90
C ALA A 157 -12.63 16.99 15.20
N VAL A 158 -13.62 17.90 15.14
CA VAL A 158 -14.46 18.24 16.29
C VAL A 158 -15.30 17.03 16.71
N ASP A 159 -15.98 16.39 15.78
CA ASP A 159 -16.75 15.16 16.04
C ASP A 159 -15.88 14.09 16.70
N ARG A 160 -14.63 13.95 16.21
CA ARG A 160 -13.67 13.01 16.78
C ARG A 160 -13.24 13.36 18.19
N ILE A 161 -13.04 14.65 18.51
CA ILE A 161 -12.71 15.11 19.87
C ILE A 161 -13.89 14.86 20.81
N ASP A 162 -15.12 15.08 20.35
CA ASP A 162 -16.31 14.82 21.17
C ASP A 162 -16.47 13.33 21.46
N GLU A 163 -16.26 12.44 20.46
CA GLU A 163 -16.22 10.98 20.67
C GLU A 163 -15.17 10.59 21.72
N LEU A 164 -13.94 11.13 21.57
CA LEU A 164 -12.83 10.82 22.49
C LEU A 164 -13.07 11.34 23.91
N SER A 165 -13.70 12.49 24.04
CA SER A 165 -14.06 13.08 25.35
C SER A 165 -15.13 12.26 26.08
N ALA A 166 -15.96 11.53 25.34
CA ALA A 166 -16.98 10.64 25.88
C ALA A 166 -16.42 9.24 26.26
N MET A 167 -15.19 8.92 25.86
CA MET A 167 -14.55 7.64 26.19
C MET A 167 -13.81 7.75 27.54
N ASP A 168 -14.22 6.95 28.53
CA ASP A 168 -13.47 6.77 29.78
C ASP A 168 -12.17 5.98 29.46
N GLY A 169 -10.99 6.63 29.53
CA GLY A 169 -9.74 5.90 29.51
C GLY A 169 -8.64 6.35 28.55
N GLY A 170 -8.80 7.42 27.77
CA GLY A 170 -7.69 8.08 27.04
C GLY A 170 -7.01 7.28 25.91
N LEU A 171 -7.38 6.02 25.66
CA LEU A 171 -6.83 5.20 24.57
C LEU A 171 -7.61 5.43 23.29
N THR A 172 -6.95 6.10 22.33
CA THR A 172 -7.54 6.41 21.02
C THR A 172 -7.20 5.37 19.96
N GLY A 173 -6.13 4.60 20.19
CA GLY A 173 -5.62 3.55 19.32
C GLY A 173 -5.84 2.13 19.89
N LEU A 174 -5.22 1.14 19.23
CA LEU A 174 -5.18 -0.24 19.70
C LEU A 174 -4.26 -0.34 20.92
N SER A 175 -4.76 -0.83 22.05
CA SER A 175 -3.95 -1.04 23.25
C SER A 175 -2.78 -1.97 22.99
N THR A 176 -1.63 -1.62 23.53
CA THR A 176 -0.41 -2.43 23.47
C THR A 176 -0.36 -3.52 24.53
N GLY A 177 -1.14 -3.35 25.61
CA GLY A 177 -1.09 -4.18 26.81
C GLY A 177 0.02 -3.78 27.79
N TYR A 178 0.75 -2.71 27.50
CA TYR A 178 1.77 -2.13 28.38
C TYR A 178 1.33 -0.72 28.80
N THR A 179 1.01 -0.54 30.06
CA THR A 179 0.41 0.71 30.57
C THR A 179 1.25 1.93 30.23
N ASP A 180 2.54 1.90 30.55
CA ASP A 180 3.43 3.05 30.30
C ASP A 180 3.55 3.37 28.79
N LEU A 181 3.51 2.35 27.93
CA LEU A 181 3.55 2.53 26.49
C LEU A 181 2.23 3.09 25.97
N ASP A 182 1.12 2.62 26.50
CA ASP A 182 -0.21 3.11 26.16
C ASP A 182 -0.40 4.57 26.62
N GLU A 183 0.12 4.96 27.78
CA GLU A 183 0.15 6.35 28.25
C GLU A 183 0.99 7.26 27.35
N MET A 184 2.12 6.76 26.84
CA MET A 184 3.00 7.54 25.95
C MET A 184 2.46 7.69 24.52
N THR A 185 1.71 6.71 24.02
CA THR A 185 1.31 6.64 22.60
C THR A 185 -0.19 6.79 22.39
N ALA A 186 -0.99 6.77 23.47
CA ALA A 186 -2.44 6.60 23.43
C ALA A 186 -2.89 5.34 22.66
N GLY A 187 -2.06 4.28 22.67
CA GLY A 187 -2.20 3.07 21.87
C GLY A 187 -1.73 3.22 20.42
N TRP A 188 -1.69 2.10 19.69
CA TRP A 188 -1.28 2.11 18.28
C TRP A 188 -2.37 2.72 17.39
N GLN A 189 -2.04 3.81 16.71
CA GLN A 189 -3.02 4.53 15.89
C GLN A 189 -3.23 3.82 14.55
N LYS A 190 -4.41 3.98 13.98
CA LYS A 190 -4.71 3.52 12.62
C LYS A 190 -3.74 4.17 11.62
N SER A 191 -3.38 3.42 10.60
CA SER A 191 -2.49 3.87 9.52
C SER A 191 -1.05 4.18 9.94
N ASP A 192 -0.65 3.86 11.19
CA ASP A 192 0.73 4.04 11.62
C ASP A 192 1.60 2.84 11.27
N LEU A 193 2.85 3.17 10.92
CA LEU A 193 3.96 2.23 10.84
C LEU A 193 4.83 2.39 12.08
N VAL A 194 4.89 1.35 12.89
CA VAL A 194 5.68 1.31 14.13
C VAL A 194 6.88 0.39 13.91
N ILE A 195 8.08 0.91 14.11
CA ILE A 195 9.31 0.14 13.99
C ILE A 195 9.80 -0.26 15.37
N VAL A 196 9.91 -1.58 15.60
CA VAL A 196 10.51 -2.14 16.83
C VAL A 196 11.90 -2.67 16.49
N ALA A 197 12.92 -1.91 16.88
CA ALA A 197 14.30 -2.21 16.53
C ALA A 197 15.10 -2.73 17.72
N GLY A 198 16.00 -3.67 17.46
CA GLY A 198 16.90 -4.21 18.50
C GLY A 198 17.93 -5.17 17.92
N ARG A 199 19.01 -5.42 18.69
CA ARG A 199 20.01 -6.44 18.34
C ARG A 199 19.43 -7.86 18.50
N PRO A 200 20.00 -8.87 17.83
CA PRO A 200 19.63 -10.27 18.05
C PRO A 200 19.61 -10.63 19.54
N SER A 201 18.71 -11.50 19.91
CA SER A 201 18.50 -11.97 21.31
C SER A 201 18.08 -10.93 22.34
N MET A 202 17.71 -9.69 21.92
CA MET A 202 17.18 -8.66 22.81
C MET A 202 15.65 -8.77 23.03
N GLY A 203 15.02 -9.80 22.52
CA GLY A 203 13.60 -10.08 22.79
C GLY A 203 12.60 -9.40 21.85
N LYS A 204 13.01 -8.88 20.66
CA LYS A 204 12.10 -8.25 19.69
C LYS A 204 10.87 -9.09 19.36
N THR A 205 11.09 -10.33 18.89
CA THR A 205 9.99 -11.25 18.56
C THR A 205 9.11 -11.56 19.78
N ALA A 206 9.70 -11.71 20.97
CA ALA A 206 8.93 -11.93 22.20
C ALA A 206 8.03 -10.74 22.51
N PHE A 207 8.56 -9.52 22.42
CA PHE A 207 7.78 -8.30 22.62
C PHE A 207 6.66 -8.17 21.58
N ALA A 208 6.96 -8.38 20.31
CA ALA A 208 5.96 -8.32 19.23
C ALA A 208 4.85 -9.37 19.44
N MET A 209 5.20 -10.60 19.83
CA MET A 209 4.20 -11.64 20.08
C MET A 209 3.36 -11.35 21.34
N ASN A 210 3.88 -10.64 22.33
CA ASN A 210 3.07 -10.16 23.47
C ASN A 210 2.07 -9.07 23.04
N LEU A 211 2.47 -8.16 22.12
CA LEU A 211 1.53 -7.22 21.50
C LEU A 211 0.43 -7.94 20.73
N VAL A 212 0.79 -8.96 19.94
CA VAL A 212 -0.16 -9.83 19.23
C VAL A 212 -1.09 -10.53 20.19
N GLU A 213 -0.55 -11.14 21.26
CA GLU A 213 -1.32 -11.83 22.29
C GLU A 213 -2.38 -10.89 22.90
N HIS A 214 -1.93 -9.71 23.33
CA HIS A 214 -2.84 -8.73 23.92
C HIS A 214 -3.92 -8.30 22.90
N ALA A 215 -3.52 -7.96 21.69
CA ALA A 215 -4.42 -7.50 20.65
C ALA A 215 -5.46 -8.56 20.29
N VAL A 216 -5.04 -9.80 20.08
CA VAL A 216 -5.94 -10.89 19.63
C VAL A 216 -6.91 -11.35 20.72
N LEU A 217 -6.55 -11.19 21.99
CA LEU A 217 -7.41 -11.57 23.10
C LEU A 217 -8.43 -10.48 23.49
N ASN A 218 -8.18 -9.23 23.09
CA ASN A 218 -8.98 -8.07 23.49
C ASN A 218 -9.62 -7.32 22.31
N ASN A 219 -9.34 -7.72 21.06
CA ASN A 219 -9.88 -7.08 19.87
C ASN A 219 -10.55 -8.14 18.98
N PRO A 220 -11.79 -7.92 18.50
CA PRO A 220 -12.49 -8.85 17.62
C PRO A 220 -11.98 -8.85 16.17
N LYS A 221 -11.15 -7.87 15.78
CA LYS A 221 -10.64 -7.75 14.42
C LYS A 221 -9.49 -8.73 14.16
N PRO A 222 -9.35 -9.24 12.93
CA PRO A 222 -8.25 -10.09 12.52
C PRO A 222 -6.87 -9.46 12.77
N ILE A 223 -5.95 -10.26 13.33
CA ILE A 223 -4.54 -9.90 13.48
C ILE A 223 -3.74 -10.77 12.53
N LEU A 224 -2.90 -10.15 11.70
CA LEU A 224 -2.08 -10.82 10.70
C LEU A 224 -0.59 -10.70 11.06
N VAL A 225 0.10 -11.83 11.15
CA VAL A 225 1.53 -11.90 11.45
C VAL A 225 2.26 -12.51 10.26
N PHE A 226 3.22 -11.80 9.71
CA PHE A 226 4.19 -12.31 8.75
C PHE A 226 5.48 -12.64 9.47
N SER A 227 5.79 -13.93 9.59
CA SER A 227 6.97 -14.43 10.27
C SER A 227 8.00 -14.94 9.26
N LEU A 228 8.94 -14.10 8.88
CA LEU A 228 9.94 -14.42 7.87
C LEU A 228 11.16 -15.16 8.44
N GLU A 229 11.32 -15.17 9.78
CA GLU A 229 12.44 -15.82 10.47
C GLU A 229 12.04 -17.14 11.12
N MET A 230 10.85 -17.22 11.70
CA MET A 230 10.45 -18.37 12.52
C MET A 230 9.22 -19.07 11.95
N PRO A 231 9.17 -20.42 12.01
CA PRO A 231 7.97 -21.17 11.66
C PRO A 231 6.77 -20.76 12.53
N ALA A 232 5.58 -20.74 11.94
CA ALA A 232 4.32 -20.40 12.60
C ALA A 232 4.08 -21.24 13.87
N GLU A 233 4.39 -22.54 13.81
CA GLU A 233 4.27 -23.44 14.95
C GLU A 233 5.10 -22.98 16.15
N SER A 234 6.31 -22.49 15.92
CA SER A 234 7.18 -21.98 17.00
C SER A 234 6.61 -20.73 17.68
N LEU A 235 5.92 -19.88 16.94
CA LEU A 235 5.21 -18.70 17.48
C LEU A 235 4.01 -19.14 18.31
N ILE A 236 3.24 -20.10 17.82
CA ILE A 236 2.11 -20.66 18.56
C ILE A 236 2.56 -21.30 19.86
N PHE A 237 3.65 -22.07 19.87
CA PHE A 237 4.21 -22.62 21.14
C PHE A 237 4.56 -21.51 22.14
N ARG A 238 5.13 -20.40 21.70
CA ARG A 238 5.42 -19.25 22.57
C ARG A 238 4.14 -18.64 23.14
N MET A 239 3.12 -18.44 22.32
CA MET A 239 1.84 -17.89 22.78
C MET A 239 1.13 -18.83 23.77
N LEU A 240 1.13 -20.14 23.49
CA LEU A 240 0.56 -21.13 24.41
C LEU A 240 1.28 -21.14 25.75
N SER A 241 2.61 -21.03 25.74
CA SER A 241 3.43 -20.91 26.96
C SER A 241 3.09 -19.65 27.75
N SER A 242 2.99 -18.50 27.07
CA SER A 242 2.67 -17.21 27.67
C SER A 242 1.26 -17.20 28.28
N ILE A 243 0.24 -17.51 27.50
CA ILE A 243 -1.17 -17.49 27.90
C ILE A 243 -1.44 -18.53 28.99
N GLY A 244 -0.88 -19.75 28.83
CA GLY A 244 -1.06 -20.86 29.75
C GLY A 244 -0.19 -20.80 31.01
N ARG A 245 0.81 -19.90 31.01
CA ARG A 245 1.86 -19.83 32.04
C ARG A 245 2.54 -21.18 32.25
N VAL A 246 2.83 -21.89 31.14
CA VAL A 246 3.48 -23.19 31.12
C VAL A 246 4.90 -23.01 30.60
N ASP A 247 5.85 -23.71 31.19
CA ASP A 247 7.25 -23.65 30.76
C ASP A 247 7.41 -24.12 29.31
N GLN A 248 8.01 -23.27 28.48
CA GLN A 248 8.19 -23.52 27.04
C GLN A 248 9.10 -24.73 26.77
N THR A 249 10.07 -24.99 27.65
CA THR A 249 11.00 -26.11 27.49
C THR A 249 10.26 -27.44 27.69
N ARG A 250 9.39 -27.49 28.72
CA ARG A 250 8.54 -28.65 28.96
C ARG A 250 7.59 -28.91 27.81
N MET A 251 6.98 -27.84 27.26
CA MET A 251 6.11 -27.97 26.08
C MET A 251 6.85 -28.53 24.87
N ARG A 252 8.03 -27.99 24.57
CA ARG A 252 8.83 -28.42 23.41
C ARG A 252 9.37 -29.84 23.55
N SER A 253 9.66 -30.28 24.76
CA SER A 253 10.12 -31.67 25.05
C SER A 253 8.98 -32.66 25.22
N GLY A 254 7.71 -32.19 25.21
CA GLY A 254 6.54 -33.04 25.48
C GLY A 254 6.45 -33.52 26.94
N GLN A 255 7.18 -32.86 27.87
CA GLN A 255 7.25 -33.25 29.29
C GLN A 255 6.36 -32.34 30.16
N LEU A 256 5.08 -32.27 29.81
CA LEU A 256 4.09 -31.55 30.62
C LEU A 256 3.73 -32.36 31.86
N GLY A 257 3.78 -31.71 33.02
CA GLY A 257 3.27 -32.27 34.28
C GLY A 257 1.74 -32.20 34.35
N GLU A 258 1.14 -32.92 35.29
CA GLU A 258 -0.33 -32.86 35.50
C GLU A 258 -0.81 -31.43 35.80
N GLU A 259 0.01 -30.65 36.47
CA GLU A 259 -0.24 -29.24 36.79
C GLU A 259 -0.22 -28.30 35.59
N ASP A 260 0.47 -28.65 34.50
CA ASP A 260 0.60 -27.82 33.30
C ASP A 260 -0.63 -27.93 32.38
N TRP A 261 -1.35 -29.08 32.38
CA TRP A 261 -2.46 -29.34 31.48
C TRP A 261 -3.63 -28.38 31.59
N PRO A 262 -4.07 -27.93 32.78
CA PRO A 262 -5.14 -26.95 32.89
C PRO A 262 -4.79 -25.62 32.20
N GLY A 263 -3.58 -25.12 32.42
CA GLY A 263 -3.07 -23.90 31.80
C GLY A 263 -2.96 -24.03 30.28
N PHE A 264 -2.37 -25.12 29.81
CA PHE A 264 -2.26 -25.44 28.40
C PHE A 264 -3.63 -25.51 27.70
N ASN A 265 -4.57 -26.28 28.23
CA ASN A 265 -5.92 -26.41 27.66
C ASN A 265 -6.69 -25.08 27.64
N ASN A 266 -6.51 -24.24 28.69
CA ASN A 266 -7.08 -22.91 28.70
C ASN A 266 -6.50 -22.02 27.60
N ALA A 267 -5.17 -22.03 27.40
CA ALA A 267 -4.51 -21.28 26.34
C ALA A 267 -4.98 -21.72 24.93
N VAL A 268 -5.06 -23.03 24.69
CA VAL A 268 -5.57 -23.57 23.42
C VAL A 268 -7.01 -23.12 23.16
N ARG A 269 -7.88 -23.19 24.18
CA ARG A 269 -9.28 -22.77 24.04
C ARG A 269 -9.39 -21.27 23.74
N ARG A 270 -8.59 -20.43 24.41
CA ARG A 270 -8.57 -18.97 24.17
C ARG A 270 -8.09 -18.64 22.76
N LEU A 271 -6.95 -19.19 22.32
CA LEU A 271 -6.41 -18.94 20.99
C LEU A 271 -7.32 -19.45 19.88
N LYS A 272 -7.94 -20.62 20.05
CA LYS A 272 -8.87 -21.18 19.05
C LYS A 272 -10.06 -20.26 18.75
N ALA A 273 -10.46 -19.42 19.67
CA ALA A 273 -11.57 -18.48 19.55
C ALA A 273 -11.15 -17.14 18.93
N THR A 274 -9.88 -16.96 18.59
CA THR A 274 -9.34 -15.68 18.11
C THR A 274 -9.12 -15.65 16.61
N PRO A 275 -9.28 -14.49 15.96
CA PRO A 275 -9.01 -14.31 14.54
C PRO A 275 -7.51 -13.99 14.29
N LEU A 276 -6.62 -14.89 14.68
CA LEU A 276 -5.18 -14.78 14.44
C LEU A 276 -4.79 -15.52 13.16
N PHE A 277 -4.06 -14.84 12.28
CA PHE A 277 -3.50 -15.39 11.05
C PHE A 277 -1.99 -15.24 11.08
N ILE A 278 -1.27 -16.33 10.80
CA ILE A 278 0.20 -16.36 10.75
C ILE A 278 0.60 -16.91 9.38
N ASP A 279 1.47 -16.17 8.72
CA ASP A 279 2.10 -16.53 7.46
C ASP A 279 3.62 -16.61 7.66
N ASP A 280 4.19 -17.79 7.50
CA ASP A 280 5.62 -18.06 7.68
C ASP A 280 6.36 -18.31 6.36
N SER A 281 5.79 -17.84 5.25
CA SER A 281 6.45 -17.92 3.96
C SER A 281 7.71 -17.06 3.94
N ALA A 282 8.83 -17.64 3.52
CA ALA A 282 10.10 -16.92 3.45
C ALA A 282 10.18 -15.98 2.23
N GLY A 283 10.89 -14.86 2.38
CA GLY A 283 11.28 -14.00 1.27
C GLY A 283 10.13 -13.23 0.61
N LEU A 284 9.03 -12.98 1.35
CA LEU A 284 7.90 -12.22 0.83
C LEU A 284 8.27 -10.79 0.45
N SER A 285 7.79 -10.35 -0.71
CA SER A 285 7.81 -8.96 -1.11
C SER A 285 6.67 -8.17 -0.46
N PRO A 286 6.78 -6.82 -0.36
CA PRO A 286 5.69 -5.98 0.13
C PRO A 286 4.38 -6.16 -0.67
N THR A 287 4.48 -6.40 -1.96
CA THR A 287 3.34 -6.64 -2.86
C THR A 287 2.61 -7.93 -2.51
N GLU A 288 3.36 -9.02 -2.29
CA GLU A 288 2.78 -10.31 -1.88
C GLU A 288 2.11 -10.21 -0.51
N MET A 289 2.76 -9.54 0.46
CA MET A 289 2.16 -9.29 1.78
C MET A 289 0.84 -8.52 1.66
N ARG A 290 0.80 -7.50 0.80
CA ARG A 290 -0.41 -6.71 0.53
C ARG A 290 -1.53 -7.56 -0.07
N ALA A 291 -1.21 -8.44 -1.04
CA ALA A 291 -2.17 -9.36 -1.65
C ALA A 291 -2.76 -10.32 -0.61
N ARG A 292 -1.92 -10.89 0.27
CA ARG A 292 -2.35 -11.79 1.35
C ARG A 292 -3.19 -11.06 2.40
N ALA A 293 -2.81 -9.85 2.79
CA ALA A 293 -3.58 -9.00 3.68
C ALA A 293 -4.97 -8.67 3.10
N ARG A 294 -5.07 -8.33 1.81
CA ARG A 294 -6.35 -8.13 1.12
C ARG A 294 -7.24 -9.37 1.13
N ARG A 295 -6.64 -10.55 1.00
CA ARG A 295 -7.38 -11.81 1.08
C ARG A 295 -7.99 -11.99 2.46
N VAL A 296 -7.23 -11.78 3.54
CA VAL A 296 -7.73 -11.84 4.93
C VAL A 296 -8.85 -10.82 5.15
N VAL A 297 -8.69 -9.59 4.67
CA VAL A 297 -9.73 -8.54 4.78
C VAL A 297 -11.01 -8.94 4.05
N ARG A 298 -10.91 -9.51 2.87
CA ARG A 298 -12.09 -9.95 2.08
C ARG A 298 -12.87 -11.08 2.76
N GLU A 299 -12.14 -12.00 3.44
CA GLU A 299 -12.75 -13.18 4.05
C GLU A 299 -13.21 -12.94 5.50
N HIS A 300 -12.52 -12.06 6.23
CA HIS A 300 -12.69 -11.89 7.67
C HIS A 300 -12.93 -10.45 8.12
N GLY A 301 -12.99 -9.49 7.21
CA GLY A 301 -13.22 -8.07 7.52
C GLY A 301 -11.95 -7.30 7.84
N ALA A 302 -12.13 -6.06 8.30
CA ALA A 302 -11.04 -5.10 8.52
C ALA A 302 -10.00 -5.59 9.54
N LEU A 303 -8.71 -5.44 9.22
CA LEU A 303 -7.60 -5.82 10.09
C LEU A 303 -7.53 -4.94 11.35
N GLY A 304 -7.17 -5.55 12.47
CA GLY A 304 -6.87 -4.85 13.71
C GLY A 304 -5.40 -4.44 13.80
N MET A 305 -4.49 -5.28 13.30
CA MET A 305 -3.04 -5.05 13.32
C MET A 305 -2.34 -5.98 12.34
N VAL A 306 -1.22 -5.52 11.77
CA VAL A 306 -0.28 -6.36 11.01
C VAL A 306 1.07 -6.33 11.71
N VAL A 307 1.72 -7.49 11.83
CA VAL A 307 3.08 -7.62 12.40
C VAL A 307 3.99 -8.29 11.39
N ILE A 308 5.23 -7.80 11.25
CA ILE A 308 6.22 -8.31 10.30
C ILE A 308 7.55 -8.55 11.03
N ASP A 309 8.00 -9.80 11.07
CA ASP A 309 9.25 -10.22 11.71
C ASP A 309 10.18 -10.86 10.67
N TYR A 310 11.18 -10.18 10.17
CA TYR A 310 11.66 -8.79 10.28
C TYR A 310 12.00 -8.21 8.90
N LEU A 311 12.05 -6.89 8.79
CA LEU A 311 12.17 -6.13 7.53
C LEU A 311 13.30 -6.60 6.60
N GLN A 312 14.47 -6.92 7.17
CA GLN A 312 15.65 -7.26 6.39
C GLN A 312 15.58 -8.63 5.70
N LEU A 313 14.56 -9.45 5.97
CA LEU A 313 14.30 -10.71 5.25
C LEU A 313 13.34 -10.53 4.07
N MET A 314 12.72 -9.37 3.95
CA MET A 314 11.89 -9.04 2.80
C MET A 314 12.74 -8.90 1.54
N GLN A 315 12.14 -9.19 0.39
CA GLN A 315 12.78 -9.09 -0.92
C GLN A 315 12.05 -8.07 -1.79
N VAL A 316 12.83 -7.25 -2.51
CA VAL A 316 12.30 -6.36 -3.56
C VAL A 316 12.86 -6.84 -4.89
N LYS A 317 11.98 -7.26 -5.80
CA LYS A 317 12.39 -7.72 -7.14
C LYS A 317 12.91 -6.52 -7.95
N GLY A 318 14.16 -6.56 -8.43
CA GLY A 318 14.69 -5.61 -9.42
C GLY A 318 15.71 -4.58 -8.94
N THR A 319 15.99 -4.46 -7.66
CA THR A 319 16.96 -3.48 -7.11
C THR A 319 18.10 -4.19 -6.37
N SER A 320 19.04 -4.79 -7.10
CA SER A 320 20.10 -5.61 -6.47
C SER A 320 21.36 -4.83 -6.04
N GLU A 321 21.46 -3.52 -6.28
CA GLU A 321 22.72 -2.81 -6.08
C GLU A 321 22.81 -1.94 -4.81
N ASN A 322 21.68 -1.65 -4.12
CA ASN A 322 21.72 -0.80 -2.94
C ASN A 322 20.72 -1.22 -1.86
N ARG A 323 21.23 -1.90 -0.82
CA ARG A 323 20.41 -2.39 0.31
C ARG A 323 19.68 -1.29 1.06
N VAL A 324 20.23 -0.10 1.13
CA VAL A 324 19.57 1.07 1.75
C VAL A 324 18.36 1.51 0.94
N GLY A 325 18.47 1.48 -0.38
CA GLY A 325 17.35 1.77 -1.28
C GLY A 325 16.20 0.75 -1.11
N GLU A 326 16.53 -0.55 -1.03
CA GLU A 326 15.54 -1.61 -0.79
C GLU A 326 14.78 -1.40 0.52
N ILE A 327 15.48 -1.14 1.64
CA ILE A 327 14.85 -0.92 2.95
C ILE A 327 13.97 0.34 2.92
N SER A 328 14.39 1.39 2.23
CA SER A 328 13.60 2.61 2.06
C SER A 328 12.31 2.34 1.28
N GLU A 329 12.36 1.52 0.22
CA GLU A 329 11.20 1.11 -0.56
C GLU A 329 10.26 0.22 0.25
N ILE A 330 10.80 -0.75 0.99
CA ILE A 330 10.05 -1.62 1.90
C ILE A 330 9.31 -0.75 2.93
N SER A 331 10.00 0.15 3.62
CA SER A 331 9.41 1.04 4.64
C SER A 331 8.27 1.89 4.06
N ARG A 332 8.47 2.47 2.87
CA ARG A 332 7.42 3.22 2.17
C ARG A 332 6.22 2.36 1.84
N SER A 333 6.45 1.16 1.32
CA SER A 333 5.40 0.20 0.98
C SER A 333 4.61 -0.26 2.20
N LEU A 334 5.28 -0.47 3.35
CA LEU A 334 4.61 -0.83 4.60
C LEU A 334 3.79 0.33 5.20
N LYS A 335 4.25 1.59 5.05
CA LYS A 335 3.42 2.74 5.44
C LYS A 335 2.19 2.86 4.54
N MET A 336 2.32 2.58 3.24
CA MET A 336 1.15 2.52 2.34
C MET A 336 0.19 1.39 2.75
N LEU A 337 0.71 0.22 3.13
CA LEU A 337 -0.09 -0.91 3.62
C LEU A 337 -0.88 -0.51 4.89
N ALA A 338 -0.24 0.17 5.84
CA ALA A 338 -0.90 0.67 7.04
C ALA A 338 -2.06 1.64 6.71
N ARG A 339 -1.85 2.52 5.73
CA ARG A 339 -2.87 3.48 5.28
C ARG A 339 -4.01 2.81 4.52
N GLU A 340 -3.72 1.82 3.69
CA GLU A 340 -4.72 1.09 2.91
C GLU A 340 -5.68 0.30 3.78
N PHE A 341 -5.14 -0.40 4.80
CA PHE A 341 -5.96 -1.23 5.69
C PHE A 341 -6.46 -0.49 6.94
N GLU A 342 -6.14 0.78 7.09
CA GLU A 342 -6.50 1.60 8.27
C GLU A 342 -6.21 0.90 9.59
N CYS A 343 -5.06 0.23 9.68
CA CYS A 343 -4.61 -0.47 10.88
C CYS A 343 -3.13 -0.18 11.18
N PRO A 344 -2.68 -0.31 12.44
CA PRO A 344 -1.27 -0.24 12.76
C PRO A 344 -0.50 -1.40 12.12
N VAL A 345 0.66 -1.08 11.53
CA VAL A 345 1.64 -2.05 11.04
C VAL A 345 2.88 -1.98 11.91
N ILE A 346 3.21 -3.09 12.55
CA ILE A 346 4.38 -3.21 13.42
C ILE A 346 5.44 -4.01 12.69
N ALA A 347 6.57 -3.37 12.39
CA ALA A 347 7.66 -4.01 11.67
C ALA A 347 8.90 -4.12 12.57
N LEU A 348 9.41 -5.32 12.70
CA LEU A 348 10.64 -5.57 13.44
C LEU A 348 11.85 -5.26 12.57
N SER A 349 12.87 -4.65 13.18
CA SER A 349 14.12 -4.32 12.50
C SER A 349 15.32 -4.75 13.34
N GLN A 350 16.37 -5.18 12.67
CA GLN A 350 17.63 -5.49 13.32
C GLN A 350 18.55 -4.26 13.26
N LEU A 351 18.99 -3.78 14.43
CA LEU A 351 19.92 -2.66 14.51
C LEU A 351 21.30 -3.04 13.97
N ASN A 352 22.02 -2.03 13.43
CA ASN A 352 23.37 -2.18 12.94
C ASN A 352 24.35 -2.62 14.06
N ARG A 353 25.40 -3.37 13.69
CA ARG A 353 26.44 -3.82 14.63
C ARG A 353 27.28 -2.69 15.22
N SER A 354 27.29 -1.50 14.61
CA SER A 354 27.99 -0.32 15.12
C SER A 354 27.58 0.07 16.54
N LEU A 355 26.34 -0.22 16.94
CA LEU A 355 25.85 -0.02 18.31
C LEU A 355 26.72 -0.73 19.36
N GLU A 356 27.24 -1.93 19.05
CA GLU A 356 28.04 -2.73 20.01
C GLU A 356 29.42 -2.13 20.26
N GLN A 357 29.93 -1.31 19.34
CA GLN A 357 31.25 -0.68 19.41
C GLN A 357 31.21 0.67 20.15
N ARG A 358 30.02 1.21 20.39
CA ARG A 358 29.87 2.52 21.06
C ARG A 358 29.93 2.39 22.59
N PRO A 359 30.52 3.38 23.27
CA PRO A 359 30.49 3.45 24.75
C PRO A 359 29.05 3.55 25.29
N ASN A 360 28.23 4.39 24.64
CA ASN A 360 26.81 4.49 24.93
C ASN A 360 26.04 3.57 23.99
N LYS A 361 25.47 2.50 24.53
CA LYS A 361 24.71 1.47 23.80
C LYS A 361 23.21 1.79 23.67
N ARG A 362 22.81 3.06 23.89
CA ARG A 362 21.45 3.50 23.55
C ARG A 362 21.30 3.59 22.03
N PRO A 363 20.28 2.96 21.44
CA PRO A 363 20.02 3.06 20.00
C PRO A 363 19.78 4.50 19.56
N VAL A 364 20.18 4.80 18.33
CA VAL A 364 19.84 6.05 17.63
C VAL A 364 19.17 5.71 16.31
N MET A 365 18.34 6.64 15.79
CA MET A 365 17.53 6.39 14.59
C MET A 365 18.35 5.99 13.35
N SER A 366 19.59 6.47 13.23
CA SER A 366 20.46 6.11 12.10
C SER A 366 20.99 4.66 12.13
N GLU A 367 20.68 3.88 13.15
CA GLU A 367 21.10 2.48 13.30
C GLU A 367 19.97 1.50 12.91
N ILE A 368 18.79 2.00 12.58
CA ILE A 368 17.65 1.28 12.06
C ILE A 368 17.82 1.09 10.56
#